data_778aec9d5abf55f42618422f3f5db6a0
#
_entry.id   778aec9d5abf55f42618422f3f5db6a0
#
_cell.length_a   1.000
_cell.length_b   1.000
_cell.length_c   1.000
_cell.angle_alpha   90.00
_cell.angle_beta   90.00
_cell.angle_gamma   90.00
#
_symmetry.space_group_name_H-M   'P 1'
#
loop_
_entity.id
_entity.type
_entity.pdbx_description
1 polymer ?
#
loop_
_entity_poly.entity_id
_entity_poly.type
_entity_poly.pdbx_seq_one_letter_code
_entity_poly.pdbx_strand_id
1 'polypeptide(L)'
;GYSLADSEAEAAVGNGIYGDWAVCEGPAPFYWGGTWICAATGTDNPSLVKDIMYTLTCDAETMKKITEDTQDYTNNQTAMEEIANSNFKSEFLGGQNHIALFAAAAPKIDMSKISPYDQGCNEEFQTAFKDYFDGNVTKDQALQNFYDKIIVKYPELTY
;
A
#
# COMPACT_ATOMS: atom_id res chain seq x y z
N GLY A 1 11.73 -5.10 -5.96
CA GLY A 1 11.61 -3.78 -6.43
C GLY A 1 11.80 -2.73 -5.38
N TYR A 2 10.82 -2.50 -4.51
CA TYR A 2 10.85 -1.40 -3.55
C TYR A 2 12.03 -1.53 -2.55
N SER A 3 12.24 -2.70 -2.00
CA SER A 3 13.34 -2.95 -1.06
C SER A 3 14.74 -2.76 -1.69
N LEU A 4 14.88 -2.98 -2.99
CA LEU A 4 16.13 -2.70 -3.69
C LEU A 4 16.34 -1.19 -3.85
N ALA A 5 15.27 -0.46 -4.13
CA ALA A 5 15.28 1.00 -4.18
C ALA A 5 15.61 1.61 -2.82
N ASP A 6 15.06 1.07 -1.72
CA ASP A 6 15.36 1.51 -0.36
C ASP A 6 16.83 1.31 0.03
N SER A 7 17.45 0.20 -0.36
CA SER A 7 18.86 -0.04 -0.07
C SER A 7 19.80 0.94 -0.80
N GLU A 8 19.32 1.50 -1.90
CA GLU A 8 20.03 2.51 -2.69
C GLU A 8 19.63 3.94 -2.30
N ALA A 9 18.52 4.12 -1.55
CA ALA A 9 17.98 5.42 -1.16
C ALA A 9 18.82 6.15 -0.12
N GLU A 10 19.71 5.47 0.57
CA GLU A 10 20.73 6.09 1.41
C GLU A 10 21.77 6.87 0.59
N ALA A 11 21.81 6.65 -0.73
CA ALA A 11 22.65 7.43 -1.63
C ALA A 11 22.05 8.84 -1.84
N ALA A 12 22.90 9.84 -1.87
CA ALA A 12 22.48 11.21 -2.19
C ALA A 12 21.97 11.30 -3.63
N VAL A 13 21.12 12.31 -3.92
CA VAL A 13 20.68 12.62 -5.28
C VAL A 13 21.89 12.67 -6.24
N GLY A 14 21.76 11.94 -7.36
CA GLY A 14 22.82 11.80 -8.37
C GLY A 14 23.82 10.66 -8.11
N ASN A 15 23.63 9.89 -7.02
CA ASN A 15 24.37 8.66 -6.77
C ASN A 15 23.43 7.45 -6.90
N GLY A 16 23.87 6.39 -7.58
CA GLY A 16 23.05 5.21 -7.80
C GLY A 16 21.77 5.58 -8.53
N ILE A 17 20.63 5.08 -8.04
CA ILE A 17 19.29 5.27 -8.62
C ILE A 17 18.43 6.24 -7.81
N TYR A 18 18.98 6.93 -6.82
CA TYR A 18 18.24 7.91 -6.02
C TYR A 18 17.81 9.10 -6.90
N GLY A 19 16.53 9.36 -6.98
CA GLY A 19 15.96 10.40 -7.83
C GLY A 19 15.59 9.96 -9.25
N ASP A 20 15.88 8.71 -9.62
CA ASP A 20 15.54 8.14 -10.95
C ASP A 20 14.18 7.44 -10.98
N TRP A 21 13.48 7.41 -9.86
CA TRP A 21 12.17 6.75 -9.72
C TRP A 21 11.03 7.72 -9.92
N ALA A 22 9.90 7.20 -10.36
CA ALA A 22 8.64 7.91 -10.42
C ALA A 22 7.47 6.96 -10.14
N VAL A 23 6.40 7.52 -9.56
CA VAL A 23 5.12 6.83 -9.39
C VAL A 23 4.20 7.25 -10.51
N CYS A 24 3.48 6.30 -11.11
CA CYS A 24 2.43 6.55 -12.08
C CYS A 24 1.13 5.83 -11.68
N GLU A 25 0.01 6.25 -12.26
CA GLU A 25 -1.26 5.54 -12.07
C GLU A 25 -1.16 4.12 -12.64
N GLY A 26 -1.67 3.14 -11.87
CA GLY A 26 -1.89 1.79 -12.33
C GLY A 26 -3.23 1.63 -13.07
N PRO A 27 -3.56 0.40 -13.52
CA PRO A 27 -4.80 0.15 -14.26
C PRO A 27 -6.07 0.36 -13.42
N ALA A 28 -5.98 0.24 -12.10
CA ALA A 28 -7.05 0.53 -11.16
C ALA A 28 -6.46 0.86 -9.78
N PRO A 29 -7.10 1.75 -9.01
CA PRO A 29 -6.73 1.99 -7.62
C PRO A 29 -7.10 0.77 -6.77
N PHE A 30 -6.26 0.47 -5.79
CA PHE A 30 -6.48 -0.67 -4.88
C PHE A 30 -5.95 -0.35 -3.48
N TYR A 31 -6.48 -1.05 -2.50
CA TYR A 31 -5.99 -1.04 -1.14
C TYR A 31 -4.97 -2.16 -0.94
N TRP A 32 -3.86 -1.84 -0.33
CA TRP A 32 -2.82 -2.83 -0.03
C TRP A 32 -2.30 -2.67 1.39
N GLY A 33 -2.69 -3.59 2.26
CA GLY A 33 -2.20 -3.65 3.62
C GLY A 33 -2.69 -2.50 4.50
N GLY A 34 -1.82 -2.03 5.38
CA GLY A 34 -2.08 -1.04 6.40
C GLY A 34 -1.85 -1.61 7.80
N THR A 35 -1.89 -0.74 8.80
CA THR A 35 -1.72 -1.12 10.20
C THR A 35 -2.98 -0.76 10.98
N TRP A 36 -3.49 -1.72 11.74
CA TRP A 36 -4.62 -1.52 12.63
C TRP A 36 -4.14 -1.22 14.05
N ILE A 37 -4.63 -0.13 14.63
CA ILE A 37 -4.41 0.20 16.04
C ILE A 37 -5.64 -0.22 16.82
N CYS A 38 -5.46 -1.11 17.80
CA CYS A 38 -6.55 -1.65 18.59
C CYS A 38 -6.29 -1.41 20.09
N ALA A 39 -7.37 -1.17 20.84
CA ALA A 39 -7.33 -1.13 22.29
C ALA A 39 -7.52 -2.55 22.85
N ALA A 40 -6.72 -2.92 23.87
CA ALA A 40 -6.93 -4.16 24.58
C ALA A 40 -8.20 -4.10 25.43
N THR A 41 -8.99 -5.16 25.41
CA THR A 41 -10.12 -5.32 26.33
C THR A 41 -9.61 -5.31 27.77
N GLY A 42 -10.25 -4.50 28.64
CA GLY A 42 -9.88 -4.40 30.07
C GLY A 42 -8.70 -3.48 30.36
N THR A 43 -8.33 -2.59 29.42
CA THR A 43 -7.35 -1.54 29.72
C THR A 43 -7.79 -0.67 30.89
N ASP A 44 -6.87 -0.38 31.81
CA ASP A 44 -7.12 0.50 32.95
C ASP A 44 -7.13 2.01 32.57
N ASN A 45 -6.72 2.33 31.34
CA ASN A 45 -6.58 3.70 30.85
C ASN A 45 -7.32 3.96 29.53
N PRO A 46 -8.65 3.73 29.46
CA PRO A 46 -9.39 3.82 28.20
C PRO A 46 -9.36 5.22 27.58
N SER A 47 -9.36 6.27 28.38
CA SER A 47 -9.29 7.66 27.90
C SER A 47 -7.96 7.95 27.23
N LEU A 48 -6.84 7.58 27.86
CA LEU A 48 -5.51 7.76 27.28
C LEU A 48 -5.34 6.96 26.00
N VAL A 49 -5.80 5.71 25.97
CA VAL A 49 -5.74 4.87 24.75
C VAL A 49 -6.56 5.50 23.62
N LYS A 50 -7.75 6.02 23.92
CA LYS A 50 -8.56 6.77 22.94
C LYS A 50 -7.80 7.97 22.36
N ASP A 51 -7.17 8.77 23.24
CA ASP A 51 -6.42 9.96 22.80
C ASP A 51 -5.22 9.59 21.92
N ILE A 52 -4.49 8.53 22.28
CA ILE A 52 -3.39 8.00 21.46
C ILE A 52 -3.92 7.53 20.09
N MET A 53 -5.00 6.75 20.07
CA MET A 53 -5.60 6.26 18.83
C MET A 53 -6.06 7.44 17.95
N TYR A 54 -6.73 8.44 18.54
CA TYR A 54 -7.18 9.63 17.81
C TYR A 54 -5.99 10.39 17.21
N THR A 55 -4.96 10.65 17.99
CA THR A 55 -3.77 11.37 17.54
C THR A 55 -3.09 10.67 16.38
N LEU A 56 -2.94 9.34 16.46
CA LEU A 56 -2.23 8.54 15.44
C LEU A 56 -3.10 8.16 14.22
N THR A 57 -4.40 8.47 14.22
CA THR A 57 -5.28 8.07 13.09
C THR A 57 -6.19 9.19 12.58
N CYS A 58 -6.44 10.22 13.37
CA CYS A 58 -7.43 11.24 13.03
C CYS A 58 -6.89 12.68 13.06
N ASP A 59 -5.85 12.95 13.86
CA ASP A 59 -5.31 14.30 13.99
C ASP A 59 -4.60 14.74 12.72
N ALA A 60 -5.10 15.80 12.07
CA ALA A 60 -4.63 16.22 10.75
C ALA A 60 -3.16 16.69 10.77
N GLU A 61 -2.75 17.41 11.81
CA GLU A 61 -1.38 17.92 11.90
C GLU A 61 -0.38 16.77 12.11
N THR A 62 -0.74 15.80 12.96
CA THR A 62 0.06 14.58 13.15
C THR A 62 0.16 13.79 11.84
N MET A 63 -0.93 13.65 11.09
CA MET A 63 -0.95 12.92 9.82
C MET A 63 -0.08 13.61 8.76
N LYS A 64 -0.13 14.93 8.67
CA LYS A 64 0.77 15.69 7.79
C LYS A 64 2.23 15.45 8.14
N LYS A 65 2.56 15.58 9.44
CA LYS A 65 3.92 15.37 9.89
C LYS A 65 4.42 13.95 9.59
N ILE A 66 3.60 12.93 9.80
CA ILE A 66 3.95 11.54 9.45
C ILE A 66 4.24 11.44 7.95
N THR A 67 3.38 12.01 7.10
CA THR A 67 3.60 12.00 5.65
C THR A 67 4.87 12.75 5.24
N GLU A 68 5.16 13.89 5.84
CA GLU A 68 6.38 14.65 5.57
C GLU A 68 7.65 13.89 5.99
N ASP A 69 7.60 13.20 7.15
CA ASP A 69 8.74 12.48 7.70
C ASP A 69 8.98 11.11 6.99
N THR A 70 7.90 10.41 6.60
CA THR A 70 7.99 9.05 6.06
C THR A 70 7.72 8.96 4.56
N GLN A 71 7.16 9.99 3.96
CA GLN A 71 6.66 10.04 2.59
C GLN A 71 5.51 9.05 2.30
N ASP A 72 4.89 8.50 3.34
CA ASP A 72 3.74 7.61 3.24
C ASP A 72 2.42 8.39 3.17
N TYR A 73 1.42 7.76 2.56
CA TYR A 73 0.05 8.27 2.52
C TYR A 73 -0.69 7.84 3.78
N THR A 74 -1.22 8.79 4.56
CA THR A 74 -1.98 8.52 5.78
C THR A 74 -3.49 8.48 5.52
N ASN A 75 -4.27 8.02 6.50
CA ASN A 75 -5.72 7.84 6.39
C ASN A 75 -6.56 9.13 6.60
N ASN A 76 -5.94 10.28 6.86
CA ASN A 76 -6.65 11.54 6.96
C ASN A 76 -6.75 12.22 5.59
N GLN A 77 -7.91 12.15 4.96
CA GLN A 77 -8.12 12.69 3.61
C GLN A 77 -7.81 14.19 3.52
N THR A 78 -8.28 15.00 4.47
CA THR A 78 -8.05 16.46 4.47
C THR A 78 -6.56 16.78 4.53
N ALA A 79 -5.82 16.11 5.42
CA ALA A 79 -4.37 16.28 5.53
C ALA A 79 -3.66 15.89 4.22
N MET A 80 -4.08 14.80 3.59
CA MET A 80 -3.50 14.34 2.33
C MET A 80 -3.83 15.25 1.17
N GLU A 81 -5.04 15.81 1.10
CA GLU A 81 -5.42 16.81 0.08
C GLU A 81 -4.61 18.11 0.24
N GLU A 82 -4.34 18.54 1.47
CA GLU A 82 -3.49 19.72 1.71
C GLU A 82 -2.05 19.46 1.25
N ILE A 83 -1.45 18.32 1.55
CA ILE A 83 -0.11 17.94 1.06
C ILE A 83 -0.10 17.77 -0.46
N ALA A 84 -1.14 17.17 -1.04
CA ALA A 84 -1.29 17.00 -2.47
C ALA A 84 -1.27 18.36 -3.22
N ASN A 85 -1.83 19.39 -2.62
CA ASN A 85 -1.89 20.75 -3.18
C ASN A 85 -0.74 21.67 -2.73
N SER A 86 0.20 21.15 -1.95
CA SER A 86 1.36 21.89 -1.45
C SER A 86 2.57 21.77 -2.38
N ASN A 87 3.69 22.36 -1.97
CA ASN A 87 4.99 22.21 -2.62
C ASN A 87 5.76 20.96 -2.16
N PHE A 88 5.08 19.97 -1.57
CA PHE A 88 5.69 18.72 -1.15
C PHE A 88 6.33 18.00 -2.35
N LYS A 89 7.55 17.50 -2.15
CA LYS A 89 8.32 16.81 -3.17
C LYS A 89 9.13 15.68 -2.54
N SER A 90 9.13 14.54 -3.20
CA SER A 90 10.03 13.44 -2.89
C SER A 90 11.29 13.56 -3.74
N GLU A 91 12.44 13.77 -3.12
CA GLU A 91 13.73 13.78 -3.83
C GLU A 91 14.03 12.40 -4.43
N PHE A 92 13.69 11.33 -3.72
CA PHE A 92 13.79 9.95 -4.21
C PHE A 92 13.02 9.73 -5.51
N LEU A 93 11.87 10.39 -5.67
CA LEU A 93 11.04 10.34 -6.87
C LEU A 93 11.28 11.51 -7.85
N GLY A 94 12.53 12.00 -7.91
CA GLY A 94 12.89 13.05 -8.85
C GLY A 94 12.15 14.39 -8.66
N GLY A 95 11.66 14.65 -7.45
CA GLY A 95 10.90 15.86 -7.12
C GLY A 95 9.39 15.73 -7.35
N GLN A 96 8.88 14.53 -7.59
CA GLN A 96 7.45 14.29 -7.76
C GLN A 96 6.69 14.42 -6.42
N ASN A 97 5.49 15.02 -6.46
CA ASN A 97 4.51 14.92 -5.37
C ASN A 97 3.62 13.69 -5.61
N HIS A 98 4.05 12.53 -5.13
CA HIS A 98 3.31 11.28 -5.27
C HIS A 98 2.04 11.22 -4.40
N ILE A 99 1.97 12.01 -3.33
CA ILE A 99 0.77 12.11 -2.48
C ILE A 99 -0.42 12.64 -3.29
N ALA A 100 -0.18 13.50 -4.27
CA ALA A 100 -1.24 13.96 -5.16
C ALA A 100 -1.88 12.82 -5.99
N LEU A 101 -1.08 11.86 -6.45
CA LEU A 101 -1.59 10.68 -7.15
C LEU A 101 -2.40 9.78 -6.22
N PHE A 102 -1.92 9.56 -5.00
CA PHE A 102 -2.63 8.73 -4.01
C PHE A 102 -3.92 9.41 -3.53
N ALA A 103 -3.92 10.72 -3.30
CA ALA A 103 -5.13 11.47 -2.94
C ALA A 103 -6.21 11.41 -4.05
N ALA A 104 -5.79 11.44 -5.32
CA ALA A 104 -6.70 11.29 -6.45
C ALA A 104 -7.22 9.84 -6.63
N ALA A 105 -6.45 8.85 -6.21
CA ALA A 105 -6.79 7.42 -6.32
C ALA A 105 -7.66 6.92 -5.17
N ALA A 106 -7.39 7.35 -3.94
CA ALA A 106 -8.02 6.84 -2.72
C ALA A 106 -9.57 6.85 -2.77
N PRO A 107 -10.27 7.92 -3.21
CA PRO A 107 -11.73 7.93 -3.30
C PRO A 107 -12.32 6.95 -4.32
N LYS A 108 -11.49 6.43 -5.21
CA LYS A 108 -11.93 5.50 -6.29
C LYS A 108 -11.73 4.03 -5.88
N ILE A 109 -11.16 3.76 -4.70
CA ILE A 109 -10.96 2.39 -4.21
C ILE A 109 -12.32 1.80 -3.84
N ASP A 110 -12.67 0.68 -4.47
CA ASP A 110 -13.90 -0.05 -4.18
C ASP A 110 -13.61 -1.21 -3.21
N MET A 111 -14.03 -1.03 -1.96
CA MET A 111 -13.90 -2.03 -0.89
C MET A 111 -15.14 -2.93 -0.74
N SER A 112 -16.14 -2.80 -1.61
CA SER A 112 -17.42 -3.54 -1.50
C SER A 112 -17.29 -5.05 -1.69
N LYS A 113 -16.19 -5.50 -2.29
CA LYS A 113 -15.95 -6.91 -2.63
C LYS A 113 -14.81 -7.57 -1.84
N ILE A 114 -14.31 -6.90 -0.80
CA ILE A 114 -13.30 -7.52 0.05
C ILE A 114 -13.83 -8.76 0.73
N SER A 115 -12.97 -9.75 0.87
CA SER A 115 -13.29 -11.04 1.45
C SER A 115 -12.19 -11.56 2.36
N PRO A 116 -12.46 -12.50 3.26
CA PRO A 116 -11.42 -13.15 4.06
C PRO A 116 -10.43 -13.99 3.22
N TYR A 117 -10.73 -14.21 1.94
CA TYR A 117 -9.89 -15.01 1.03
C TYR A 117 -8.84 -14.17 0.29
N ASP A 118 -8.97 -12.85 0.27
CA ASP A 118 -8.15 -11.94 -0.56
C ASP A 118 -6.65 -12.13 -0.33
N GLN A 119 -6.22 -12.22 0.93
CA GLN A 119 -4.82 -12.41 1.26
C GLN A 119 -4.29 -13.73 0.67
N GLY A 120 -5.00 -14.83 0.89
CA GLY A 120 -4.60 -16.15 0.40
C GLY A 120 -4.68 -16.27 -1.12
N CYS A 121 -5.68 -15.66 -1.75
CA CYS A 121 -5.78 -15.61 -3.21
C CYS A 121 -4.62 -14.82 -3.81
N ASN A 122 -4.26 -13.70 -3.23
CA ASN A 122 -3.15 -12.89 -3.70
C ASN A 122 -1.80 -13.61 -3.59
N GLU A 123 -1.54 -14.32 -2.49
CA GLU A 123 -0.32 -15.11 -2.31
C GLU A 123 -0.20 -16.22 -3.36
N GLU A 124 -1.28 -16.97 -3.61
CA GLU A 124 -1.28 -18.03 -4.62
C GLU A 124 -1.18 -17.48 -6.03
N PHE A 125 -1.82 -16.34 -6.32
CA PHE A 125 -1.70 -15.65 -7.61
C PHE A 125 -0.26 -15.24 -7.88
N GLN A 126 0.40 -14.57 -6.94
CA GLN A 126 1.81 -14.17 -7.09
C GLN A 126 2.71 -15.37 -7.33
N THR A 127 2.49 -16.47 -6.60
CA THR A 127 3.27 -17.70 -6.75
C THR A 127 3.09 -18.32 -8.14
N ALA A 128 1.85 -18.44 -8.61
CA ALA A 128 1.56 -19.03 -9.91
C ALA A 128 2.07 -18.16 -11.07
N PHE A 129 1.93 -16.85 -10.96
CA PHE A 129 2.37 -15.93 -12.01
C PHE A 129 3.87 -15.67 -12.02
N LYS A 130 4.57 -15.93 -10.91
CA LYS A 130 6.04 -15.91 -10.90
C LYS A 130 6.60 -16.87 -11.95
N ASP A 131 6.08 -18.09 -12.02
CA ASP A 131 6.51 -19.08 -13.01
C ASP A 131 6.27 -18.63 -14.46
N TYR A 132 5.19 -17.88 -14.70
CA TYR A 132 4.94 -17.27 -16.01
C TYR A 132 5.96 -16.17 -16.32
N PHE A 133 6.27 -15.28 -15.38
CA PHE A 133 7.26 -14.22 -15.56
C PHE A 133 8.69 -14.78 -15.73
N ASP A 134 8.98 -15.88 -15.06
CA ASP A 134 10.26 -16.60 -15.21
C ASP A 134 10.33 -17.40 -16.54
N GLY A 135 9.25 -17.45 -17.33
CA GLY A 135 9.18 -18.15 -18.62
C GLY A 135 9.02 -19.67 -18.53
N ASN A 136 8.69 -20.20 -17.35
CA ASN A 136 8.55 -21.65 -17.11
C ASN A 136 7.22 -22.21 -17.60
N VAL A 137 6.16 -21.40 -17.59
CA VAL A 137 4.79 -21.79 -18.00
C VAL A 137 4.14 -20.69 -18.85
N THR A 138 3.08 -21.04 -19.58
CA THR A 138 2.26 -20.05 -20.28
C THR A 138 1.36 -19.30 -19.30
N LYS A 139 0.83 -18.14 -19.71
CA LYS A 139 -0.14 -17.37 -18.90
C LYS A 139 -1.38 -18.21 -18.53
N ASP A 140 -1.90 -19.00 -19.50
CA ASP A 140 -3.08 -19.83 -19.26
C ASP A 140 -2.78 -20.96 -18.27
N GLN A 141 -1.60 -21.55 -18.32
CA GLN A 141 -1.16 -22.53 -17.33
C GLN A 141 -0.98 -21.91 -15.95
N ALA A 142 -0.41 -20.71 -15.85
CA ALA A 142 -0.30 -19.99 -14.58
C ALA A 142 -1.66 -19.71 -13.97
N LEU A 143 -2.63 -19.27 -14.79
CA LEU A 143 -4.00 -19.02 -14.35
C LEU A 143 -4.69 -20.32 -13.88
N GLN A 144 -4.55 -21.40 -14.61
CA GLN A 144 -5.08 -22.72 -14.21
C GLN A 144 -4.45 -23.20 -12.89
N ASN A 145 -3.13 -23.10 -12.79
CA ASN A 145 -2.41 -23.46 -11.56
C ASN A 145 -2.88 -22.64 -10.35
N PHE A 146 -3.18 -21.35 -10.55
CA PHE A 146 -3.75 -20.51 -9.52
C PHE A 146 -5.14 -21.02 -9.09
N TYR A 147 -6.04 -21.27 -10.02
CA TYR A 147 -7.39 -21.77 -9.70
C TYR A 147 -7.35 -23.12 -8.99
N ASP A 148 -6.55 -24.05 -9.45
CA ASP A 148 -6.42 -25.36 -8.82
C ASP A 148 -5.95 -25.27 -7.37
N LYS A 149 -4.99 -24.38 -7.10
CA LYS A 149 -4.51 -24.14 -5.72
C LYS A 149 -5.55 -23.47 -4.84
N ILE A 150 -6.31 -22.51 -5.38
CA ILE A 150 -7.34 -21.81 -4.61
C ILE A 150 -8.46 -22.75 -4.19
N ILE A 151 -8.92 -23.65 -5.07
CA ILE A 151 -9.96 -24.63 -4.72
C ILE A 151 -9.47 -25.63 -3.64
N VAL A 152 -8.18 -26.00 -3.68
CA VAL A 152 -7.60 -26.86 -2.63
C VAL A 152 -7.53 -26.12 -1.30
N LYS A 153 -7.16 -24.83 -1.32
CA LYS A 153 -7.02 -24.01 -0.11
C LYS A 153 -8.38 -23.57 0.46
N TYR A 154 -9.34 -23.32 -0.41
CA TYR A 154 -10.68 -22.82 -0.09
C TYR A 154 -11.73 -23.59 -0.92
N PRO A 155 -12.12 -24.81 -0.46
CA PRO A 155 -13.02 -25.69 -1.23
C PRO A 155 -14.43 -25.13 -1.48
N GLU A 156 -14.82 -24.11 -0.73
CA GLU A 156 -16.09 -23.39 -0.91
C GLU A 156 -16.09 -22.39 -2.07
N LEU A 157 -14.93 -22.06 -2.63
CA LEU A 157 -14.82 -21.17 -3.79
C LEU A 157 -14.97 -21.97 -5.09
N THR A 158 -15.56 -21.32 -6.10
CA THR A 158 -15.74 -21.86 -7.47
C THR A 158 -15.27 -20.82 -8.50
N TYR A 159 -14.83 -21.29 -9.66
CA TYR A 159 -14.46 -20.46 -10.81
C TYR A 159 -15.13 -20.90 -12.09
#